data_1c3a70234517a2b75ae2dab8eedde7fd
#
_entry.id   1c3a70234517a2b75ae2dab8eedde7fd
#
_cell.length_a   1.000
_cell.length_b   1.000
_cell.length_c   1.000
_cell.angle_alpha   90.00
_cell.angle_beta   90.00
_cell.angle_gamma   90.00
#
_symmetry.space_group_name_H-M   'P 1'
#
loop_
_entity.id
_entity.type
_entity.pdbx_description
1 polymer ?
#
loop_
_entity_poly.entity_id
_entity_poly.type
_entity_poly.pdbx_seq_one_letter_code
_entity_poly.pdbx_strand_id
1 'polypeptide(L)'
;MSLLAATIRETKTKGEVKSLRSKGMVPGIIYGGEEPNQKISVSVIEVKNLLNKENILSNIISINIDGKEQKVLPRVIDFDTVTDEPVHLDFLRIVKGAKVILEIPVKFINHELSPGLKRGGVLNIVRRKVELRCPTENIPTELVVDLNNLDIGASIKISFINLPENVTPTIQGRDFVIATVAAPTVVKEPEKPAEAEGEGGEAAEAAADGDAKPEEGAEKAADGDKGKEEGKAPAEKK
;
A
#
# COMPACT_ATOMS: atom_id res chain seq x y z
N MET A 1 6.90 -17.91 -18.21
CA MET A 1 7.38 -16.52 -18.28
C MET A 1 6.36 -15.71 -19.07
N SER A 2 6.04 -14.50 -18.60
CA SER A 2 5.09 -13.64 -19.32
C SER A 2 5.86 -12.80 -20.32
N LEU A 3 5.45 -12.84 -21.57
CA LEU A 3 6.01 -12.00 -22.63
C LEU A 3 5.12 -10.75 -22.76
N LEU A 4 5.73 -9.57 -22.76
CA LEU A 4 5.06 -8.28 -22.91
C LEU A 4 5.61 -7.58 -24.14
N ALA A 5 4.75 -7.16 -25.05
CA ALA A 5 5.16 -6.38 -26.20
C ALA A 5 5.25 -4.90 -25.83
N ALA A 6 6.38 -4.27 -26.12
CA ALA A 6 6.60 -2.85 -25.85
C ALA A 6 7.22 -2.17 -27.08
N THR A 7 6.84 -0.90 -27.28
CA THR A 7 7.40 -0.05 -28.32
C THR A 7 8.21 1.08 -27.68
N ILE A 8 9.33 1.44 -28.29
CA ILE A 8 10.14 2.58 -27.84
C ILE A 8 9.36 3.87 -28.13
N ARG A 9 9.36 4.78 -27.16
CA ARG A 9 8.74 6.10 -27.31
C ARG A 9 9.75 7.23 -27.13
N GLU A 10 9.62 8.25 -27.94
CA GLU A 10 10.41 9.48 -27.85
C GLU A 10 9.55 10.67 -27.37
N THR A 11 8.62 10.43 -26.48
CA THR A 11 7.74 11.51 -26.01
C THR A 11 8.51 12.52 -25.16
N LYS A 12 8.36 13.81 -25.48
CA LYS A 12 9.00 14.93 -24.79
C LYS A 12 8.02 15.78 -23.99
N THR A 13 6.74 15.80 -24.38
CA THR A 13 5.73 16.70 -23.80
C THR A 13 4.64 15.96 -23.02
N LYS A 14 4.03 16.67 -22.05
CA LYS A 14 2.89 16.13 -21.28
C LYS A 14 1.69 15.82 -22.17
N GLY A 15 1.48 16.61 -23.22
CA GLY A 15 0.38 16.42 -24.17
C GLY A 15 0.49 15.09 -24.93
N GLU A 16 1.69 14.73 -25.38
CA GLU A 16 1.94 13.45 -26.05
C GLU A 16 1.66 12.26 -25.14
N VAL A 17 2.08 12.33 -23.87
CA VAL A 17 1.81 11.29 -22.89
C VAL A 17 0.30 11.14 -22.63
N LYS A 18 -0.44 12.25 -22.56
CA LYS A 18 -1.90 12.21 -22.43
C LYS A 18 -2.56 11.58 -23.67
N SER A 19 -2.07 11.94 -24.87
CA SER A 19 -2.55 11.35 -26.12
C SER A 19 -2.24 9.84 -26.23
N LEU A 20 -1.12 9.36 -25.70
CA LEU A 20 -0.82 7.93 -25.63
C LEU A 20 -1.81 7.18 -24.73
N ARG A 21 -2.10 7.72 -23.55
CA ARG A 21 -3.08 7.12 -22.63
C ARG A 21 -4.47 7.07 -23.25
N SER A 22 -4.90 8.12 -23.95
CA SER A 22 -6.20 8.11 -24.65
C SER A 22 -6.27 7.11 -25.81
N LYS A 23 -5.12 6.66 -26.34
CA LYS A 23 -5.03 5.57 -27.33
C LYS A 23 -4.95 4.17 -26.68
N GLY A 24 -5.11 4.07 -25.37
CA GLY A 24 -5.03 2.79 -24.64
C GLY A 24 -3.61 2.26 -24.47
N MET A 25 -2.60 3.15 -24.48
CA MET A 25 -1.21 2.79 -24.23
C MET A 25 -0.73 3.33 -22.88
N VAL A 26 -0.07 2.51 -22.10
CA VAL A 26 0.54 2.90 -20.82
C VAL A 26 2.00 3.25 -21.04
N PRO A 27 2.43 4.45 -20.67
CA PRO A 27 3.83 4.80 -20.69
C PRO A 27 4.58 4.07 -19.58
N GLY A 28 5.80 3.63 -19.87
CA GLY A 28 6.69 3.00 -18.90
C GLY A 28 8.14 3.43 -19.08
N ILE A 29 8.97 3.08 -18.11
CA ILE A 29 10.41 3.30 -18.12
C ILE A 29 11.11 2.01 -17.72
N ILE A 30 12.15 1.64 -18.48
CA ILE A 30 13.08 0.58 -18.10
C ILE A 30 14.38 1.25 -17.68
N TYR A 31 14.82 0.97 -16.46
CA TYR A 31 16.07 1.51 -15.91
C TYR A 31 16.89 0.44 -15.22
N GLY A 32 18.12 0.79 -14.85
CA GLY A 32 19.09 -0.11 -14.21
C GLY A 32 20.03 -0.80 -15.22
N GLY A 33 21.10 -1.36 -14.66
CA GLY A 33 22.19 -1.91 -15.46
C GLY A 33 23.10 -0.81 -16.05
N GLU A 34 23.93 -1.20 -17.01
CA GLU A 34 24.90 -0.32 -17.68
C GLU A 34 24.30 0.46 -18.84
N GLU A 35 23.16 0.01 -19.36
CA GLU A 35 22.50 0.65 -20.49
C GLU A 35 21.66 1.87 -20.05
N PRO A 36 21.50 2.87 -20.95
CA PRO A 36 20.70 4.05 -20.65
C PRO A 36 19.24 3.69 -20.41
N ASN A 37 18.53 4.54 -19.67
CA ASN A 37 17.12 4.39 -19.41
C ASN A 37 16.32 4.44 -20.72
N GLN A 38 15.44 3.46 -20.91
CA GLN A 38 14.60 3.36 -22.10
C GLN A 38 13.16 3.72 -21.76
N LYS A 39 12.58 4.64 -22.52
CA LYS A 39 11.15 4.98 -22.42
C LYS A 39 10.38 4.07 -23.36
N ILE A 40 9.39 3.39 -22.80
CA ILE A 40 8.55 2.45 -23.54
C ILE A 40 7.07 2.81 -23.43
N SER A 41 6.27 2.24 -24.28
CA SER A 41 4.82 2.23 -24.21
C SER A 41 4.30 0.80 -24.39
N VAL A 42 3.32 0.42 -23.59
CA VAL A 42 2.73 -0.91 -23.52
C VAL A 42 1.23 -0.80 -23.66
N SER A 43 0.57 -1.80 -24.25
CA SER A 43 -0.90 -1.84 -24.31
C SER A 43 -1.53 -2.01 -22.94
N VAL A 44 -2.58 -1.21 -22.62
CA VAL A 44 -3.37 -1.34 -21.37
C VAL A 44 -3.90 -2.76 -21.20
N ILE A 45 -4.33 -3.41 -22.28
CA ILE A 45 -4.90 -4.77 -22.23
C ILE A 45 -3.84 -5.77 -21.76
N GLU A 46 -2.63 -5.70 -22.30
CA GLU A 46 -1.55 -6.60 -21.88
C GLU A 46 -1.12 -6.37 -20.43
N VAL A 47 -1.12 -5.10 -19.99
CA VAL A 47 -0.84 -4.75 -18.60
C VAL A 47 -1.93 -5.28 -17.69
N LYS A 48 -3.22 -5.13 -18.02
CA LYS A 48 -4.33 -5.70 -17.25
C LYS A 48 -4.25 -7.23 -17.17
N ASN A 49 -3.89 -7.90 -18.26
CA ASN A 49 -3.66 -9.35 -18.28
C ASN A 49 -2.48 -9.78 -17.39
N LEU A 50 -1.45 -8.94 -17.31
CA LEU A 50 -0.37 -9.18 -16.37
C LEU A 50 -0.83 -8.99 -14.93
N LEU A 51 -1.58 -7.93 -14.65
CA LEU A 51 -2.08 -7.60 -13.32
C LEU A 51 -2.99 -8.69 -12.72
N ASN A 52 -3.69 -9.41 -13.58
CA ASN A 52 -4.52 -10.55 -13.15
C ASN A 52 -3.70 -11.77 -12.68
N LYS A 53 -2.38 -11.78 -12.90
CA LYS A 53 -1.51 -12.83 -12.37
C LYS A 53 -1.10 -12.49 -10.95
N GLU A 54 -1.08 -13.50 -10.10
CA GLU A 54 -0.63 -13.34 -8.72
C GLU A 54 0.87 -12.96 -8.67
N ASN A 55 1.23 -12.12 -7.71
CA ASN A 55 2.62 -11.82 -7.34
C ASN A 55 3.49 -11.20 -8.46
N ILE A 56 2.93 -10.30 -9.26
CA ILE A 56 3.63 -9.70 -10.42
C ILE A 56 4.91 -8.98 -10.02
N LEU A 57 4.91 -8.26 -8.90
CA LEU A 57 6.07 -7.49 -8.42
C LEU A 57 7.27 -8.38 -8.02
N SER A 58 7.03 -9.67 -7.81
CA SER A 58 8.08 -10.65 -7.49
C SER A 58 8.47 -11.52 -8.70
N ASN A 59 7.77 -11.40 -9.83
CA ASN A 59 7.99 -12.23 -10.99
C ASN A 59 8.81 -11.52 -12.06
N ILE A 60 9.78 -12.23 -12.62
CA ILE A 60 10.57 -11.77 -13.76
C ILE A 60 9.72 -11.85 -15.03
N ILE A 61 9.66 -10.75 -15.76
CA ILE A 61 8.93 -10.61 -17.03
C ILE A 61 9.92 -10.42 -18.17
N SER A 62 9.65 -11.06 -19.30
CA SER A 62 10.36 -10.79 -20.54
C SER A 62 9.62 -9.72 -21.34
N ILE A 63 10.26 -8.59 -21.60
CA ILE A 63 9.73 -7.54 -22.46
C ILE A 63 10.39 -7.65 -23.83
N ASN A 64 9.57 -7.72 -24.88
CA ASN A 64 10.04 -7.65 -26.27
C ASN A 64 9.97 -6.19 -26.73
N ILE A 65 11.13 -5.61 -27.03
CA ILE A 65 11.27 -4.25 -27.53
C ILE A 65 11.87 -4.34 -28.91
N ASP A 66 11.10 -4.03 -29.94
CA ASP A 66 11.55 -4.03 -31.35
C ASP A 66 12.32 -5.32 -31.74
N GLY A 67 11.86 -6.49 -31.25
CA GLY A 67 12.46 -7.79 -31.55
C GLY A 67 13.60 -8.21 -30.59
N LYS A 68 13.95 -7.39 -29.59
CA LYS A 68 14.92 -7.74 -28.56
C LYS A 68 14.20 -8.08 -27.26
N GLU A 69 14.44 -9.27 -26.73
CA GLU A 69 13.91 -9.67 -25.43
C GLU A 69 14.83 -9.20 -24.30
N GLN A 70 14.25 -8.46 -23.35
CA GLN A 70 14.92 -8.04 -22.13
C GLN A 70 14.19 -8.60 -20.92
N LYS A 71 14.94 -9.17 -19.97
CA LYS A 71 14.41 -9.62 -18.68
C LYS A 71 14.35 -8.44 -17.73
N VAL A 72 13.17 -8.15 -17.23
CA VAL A 72 12.92 -7.04 -16.33
C VAL A 72 12.05 -7.47 -15.17
N LEU A 73 12.08 -6.67 -14.12
CA LEU A 73 11.26 -6.83 -12.94
C LEU A 73 10.38 -5.59 -12.78
N PRO A 74 9.06 -5.72 -12.69
CA PRO A 74 8.18 -4.60 -12.37
C PRO A 74 8.51 -4.08 -10.97
N ARG A 75 8.72 -2.79 -10.84
CA ARG A 75 9.05 -2.16 -9.56
C ARG A 75 7.87 -1.40 -8.98
N VAL A 76 7.30 -0.53 -9.78
CA VAL A 76 6.16 0.30 -9.42
C VAL A 76 5.15 0.26 -10.55
N ILE A 77 3.89 0.18 -10.18
CA ILE A 77 2.75 0.29 -11.09
C ILE A 77 1.84 1.35 -10.50
N ASP A 78 1.75 2.48 -11.17
CA ASP A 78 0.87 3.57 -10.78
C ASP A 78 -0.51 3.37 -11.40
N PHE A 79 -1.53 3.53 -10.58
CA PHE A 79 -2.94 3.45 -10.99
C PHE A 79 -3.61 4.80 -10.89
N ASP A 80 -4.58 5.03 -11.72
CA ASP A 80 -5.51 6.15 -11.57
C ASP A 80 -6.44 5.87 -10.39
N THR A 81 -6.61 6.84 -9.51
CA THR A 81 -7.39 6.69 -8.27
C THR A 81 -8.90 6.57 -8.47
N VAL A 82 -9.40 6.91 -9.66
CA VAL A 82 -10.84 6.90 -9.98
C VAL A 82 -11.20 5.73 -10.87
N THR A 83 -10.37 5.45 -11.89
CA THR A 83 -10.66 4.44 -12.91
C THR A 83 -9.98 3.10 -12.64
N ASP A 84 -9.06 3.02 -11.67
CA ASP A 84 -8.18 1.87 -11.39
C ASP A 84 -7.41 1.39 -12.63
N GLU A 85 -7.22 2.28 -13.60
CA GLU A 85 -6.42 1.97 -14.78
C GLU A 85 -4.93 2.22 -14.55
N PRO A 86 -4.04 1.37 -15.10
CA PRO A 86 -2.62 1.59 -14.98
C PRO A 86 -2.21 2.85 -15.76
N VAL A 87 -1.53 3.78 -15.07
CA VAL A 87 -1.11 5.09 -15.59
C VAL A 87 0.36 5.12 -15.94
N HIS A 88 1.20 4.41 -15.19
CA HIS A 88 2.64 4.34 -15.39
C HIS A 88 3.21 2.99 -14.94
N LEU A 89 4.29 2.56 -15.58
CA LEU A 89 4.99 1.31 -15.29
C LEU A 89 6.49 1.55 -15.17
N ASP A 90 7.04 1.12 -14.05
CA ASP A 90 8.46 1.15 -13.78
C ASP A 90 9.04 -0.25 -13.80
N PHE A 91 10.02 -0.47 -14.67
CA PHE A 91 10.70 -1.73 -14.82
C PHE A 91 12.17 -1.60 -14.46
N LEU A 92 12.66 -2.50 -13.62
CA LEU A 92 14.07 -2.63 -13.30
C LEU A 92 14.68 -3.72 -14.19
N ARG A 93 15.75 -3.35 -14.91
CA ARG A 93 16.52 -4.31 -15.73
C ARG A 93 17.27 -5.25 -14.81
N ILE A 94 17.20 -6.54 -15.10
CA ILE A 94 17.87 -7.58 -14.32
C ILE A 94 19.32 -7.73 -14.79
N VAL A 95 20.25 -7.46 -13.89
CA VAL A 95 21.68 -7.73 -14.08
C VAL A 95 22.04 -8.97 -13.25
N LYS A 96 22.76 -9.91 -13.87
CA LYS A 96 23.23 -11.11 -13.18
C LYS A 96 24.11 -10.75 -11.99
N GLY A 97 23.90 -11.41 -10.85
CA GLY A 97 24.66 -11.16 -9.63
C GLY A 97 24.26 -9.91 -8.82
N ALA A 98 23.35 -9.09 -9.29
CA ALA A 98 22.84 -7.95 -8.54
C ALA A 98 21.89 -8.40 -7.41
N LYS A 99 21.93 -7.69 -6.28
CA LYS A 99 20.98 -7.89 -5.19
C LYS A 99 19.87 -6.84 -5.33
N VAL A 100 18.62 -7.29 -5.36
CA VAL A 100 17.45 -6.44 -5.51
C VAL A 100 16.60 -6.53 -4.24
N ILE A 101 16.05 -5.39 -3.83
CA ILE A 101 15.10 -5.34 -2.71
C ILE A 101 13.70 -5.45 -3.29
N LEU A 102 12.93 -6.42 -2.83
CA LEU A 102 11.59 -6.74 -3.32
C LEU A 102 10.62 -6.92 -2.18
N GLU A 103 9.37 -6.57 -2.42
CA GLU A 103 8.24 -6.88 -1.57
C GLU A 103 7.65 -8.23 -1.98
N ILE A 104 7.82 -9.24 -1.15
CA ILE A 104 7.32 -10.58 -1.42
C ILE A 104 6.08 -10.83 -0.57
N PRO A 105 4.97 -11.28 -1.18
CA PRO A 105 3.75 -11.56 -0.46
C PRO A 105 3.90 -12.80 0.44
N VAL A 106 3.22 -12.77 1.58
CA VAL A 106 3.17 -13.87 2.54
C VAL A 106 1.87 -14.63 2.34
N LYS A 107 1.99 -15.94 2.14
CA LYS A 107 0.87 -16.87 2.01
C LYS A 107 0.79 -17.74 3.26
N PHE A 108 -0.34 -17.73 3.91
CA PHE A 108 -0.60 -18.55 5.08
C PHE A 108 -1.27 -19.84 4.66
N ILE A 109 -0.75 -20.97 5.13
CA ILE A 109 -1.29 -22.30 4.87
C ILE A 109 -1.71 -22.97 6.17
N ASN A 110 -2.53 -24.06 6.07
CA ASN A 110 -2.95 -24.90 7.20
C ASN A 110 -3.77 -24.14 8.27
N HIS A 111 -4.63 -23.21 7.83
CA HIS A 111 -5.56 -22.51 8.74
C HIS A 111 -6.40 -23.46 9.59
N GLU A 112 -6.86 -24.58 8.99
CA GLU A 112 -7.72 -25.55 9.66
C GLU A 112 -7.00 -26.40 10.70
N LEU A 113 -5.68 -26.49 10.65
CA LEU A 113 -4.88 -27.30 11.56
C LEU A 113 -4.44 -26.55 12.82
N SER A 114 -4.60 -25.22 12.84
CA SER A 114 -4.24 -24.39 13.97
C SER A 114 -5.23 -24.58 15.14
N PRO A 115 -4.78 -25.00 16.33
CA PRO A 115 -5.64 -25.14 17.49
C PRO A 115 -6.18 -23.79 17.98
N GLY A 116 -5.43 -22.71 17.81
CA GLY A 116 -5.87 -21.36 18.16
C GLY A 116 -7.05 -20.88 17.31
N LEU A 117 -7.02 -21.14 16.00
CA LEU A 117 -8.11 -20.77 15.10
C LEU A 117 -9.35 -21.65 15.34
N LYS A 118 -9.17 -22.95 15.65
CA LYS A 118 -10.27 -23.87 16.03
C LYS A 118 -10.99 -23.43 17.29
N ARG A 119 -10.29 -22.82 18.23
CA ARG A 119 -10.87 -22.29 19.47
C ARG A 119 -11.53 -20.90 19.32
N GLY A 120 -11.69 -20.44 18.07
CA GLY A 120 -12.31 -19.17 17.76
C GLY A 120 -11.34 -17.97 17.74
N GLY A 121 -10.03 -18.20 17.76
CA GLY A 121 -9.03 -17.17 17.54
C GLY A 121 -9.12 -16.58 16.15
N VAL A 122 -8.68 -15.34 15.99
CA VAL A 122 -8.65 -14.62 14.73
C VAL A 122 -7.19 -14.40 14.32
N LEU A 123 -6.87 -14.75 13.06
CA LEU A 123 -5.57 -14.44 12.49
C LEU A 123 -5.49 -12.95 12.13
N ASN A 124 -4.70 -12.22 12.90
CA ASN A 124 -4.40 -10.81 12.61
C ASN A 124 -3.11 -10.72 11.80
N ILE A 125 -3.24 -10.35 10.53
CA ILE A 125 -2.11 -10.20 9.62
C ILE A 125 -1.56 -8.77 9.75
N VAL A 126 -0.39 -8.64 10.36
CA VAL A 126 0.30 -7.35 10.53
C VAL A 126 0.98 -6.93 9.22
N ARG A 127 1.58 -7.90 8.53
CA ARG A 127 2.28 -7.66 7.26
C ARG A 127 1.87 -8.70 6.23
N ARG A 128 1.29 -8.22 5.12
CA ARG A 128 0.94 -9.07 3.98
C ARG A 128 2.10 -9.23 2.99
N LYS A 129 3.05 -8.31 3.03
CA LYS A 129 4.26 -8.32 2.21
C LYS A 129 5.47 -8.06 3.09
N VAL A 130 6.58 -8.69 2.74
CA VAL A 130 7.86 -8.53 3.44
C VAL A 130 8.91 -8.09 2.44
N GLU A 131 9.64 -7.04 2.79
CA GLU A 131 10.78 -6.57 2.01
C GLU A 131 11.99 -7.47 2.24
N LEU A 132 12.44 -8.09 1.19
CA LEU A 132 13.61 -8.96 1.19
C LEU A 132 14.64 -8.49 0.18
N ARG A 133 15.89 -8.61 0.54
CA ARG A 133 17.03 -8.44 -0.35
C ARG A 133 17.38 -9.79 -0.94
N CYS A 134 17.07 -9.99 -2.22
CA CYS A 134 17.27 -11.24 -2.93
C CYS A 134 18.32 -11.08 -4.05
N PRO A 135 19.12 -12.11 -4.33
CA PRO A 135 19.88 -12.18 -5.57
C PRO A 135 18.91 -12.37 -6.74
N THR A 136 19.22 -11.79 -7.90
CA THR A 136 18.39 -11.87 -9.10
C THR A 136 18.15 -13.30 -9.62
N GLU A 137 18.96 -14.25 -9.20
CA GLU A 137 18.87 -15.65 -9.60
C GLU A 137 17.84 -16.45 -8.76
N ASN A 138 17.67 -16.07 -7.49
CA ASN A 138 16.79 -16.77 -6.53
C ASN A 138 15.78 -15.82 -5.91
N ILE A 139 14.82 -15.37 -6.72
CA ILE A 139 13.72 -14.53 -6.23
C ILE A 139 12.56 -15.46 -5.85
N PRO A 140 12.17 -15.56 -4.58
CA PRO A 140 10.98 -16.31 -4.19
C PRO A 140 9.72 -15.57 -4.64
N THR A 141 8.78 -16.31 -5.22
CA THR A 141 7.50 -15.75 -5.68
C THR A 141 6.58 -15.45 -4.50
N GLU A 142 6.62 -16.27 -3.47
CA GLU A 142 5.81 -16.16 -2.26
C GLU A 142 6.57 -16.69 -1.04
N LEU A 143 6.24 -16.18 0.15
CA LEU A 143 6.70 -16.71 1.42
C LEU A 143 5.58 -17.54 2.04
N VAL A 144 5.82 -18.83 2.21
CA VAL A 144 4.84 -19.73 2.81
C VAL A 144 5.05 -19.78 4.31
N VAL A 145 3.98 -19.52 5.06
CA VAL A 145 3.95 -19.58 6.52
C VAL A 145 2.97 -20.66 6.95
N ASP A 146 3.46 -21.62 7.69
CA ASP A 146 2.64 -22.69 8.24
C ASP A 146 2.04 -22.27 9.58
N LEU A 147 0.71 -22.35 9.69
CA LEU A 147 -0.05 -22.02 10.90
C LEU A 147 -0.27 -23.23 11.81
N ASN A 148 0.32 -24.38 11.48
CA ASN A 148 0.15 -25.59 12.26
C ASN A 148 0.67 -25.39 13.70
N ASN A 149 -0.06 -25.93 14.67
CA ASN A 149 0.27 -25.89 16.11
C ASN A 149 0.34 -24.49 16.75
N LEU A 150 -0.20 -23.45 16.12
CA LEU A 150 -0.28 -22.13 16.71
C LEU A 150 -1.50 -22.00 17.61
N ASP A 151 -1.30 -21.58 18.85
CA ASP A 151 -2.35 -21.30 19.84
C ASP A 151 -2.69 -19.80 19.88
N ILE A 152 -3.76 -19.47 20.60
CA ILE A 152 -4.18 -18.09 20.84
C ILE A 152 -3.08 -17.32 21.58
N GLY A 153 -2.73 -16.14 21.10
CA GLY A 153 -1.63 -15.33 21.62
C GLY A 153 -0.27 -15.57 20.97
N ALA A 154 -0.16 -16.59 20.09
CA ALA A 154 1.08 -16.84 19.35
C ALA A 154 1.35 -15.74 18.32
N SER A 155 2.62 -15.34 18.21
CA SER A 155 3.10 -14.36 17.25
C SER A 155 4.07 -15.01 16.28
N ILE A 156 3.80 -14.88 15.00
CA ILE A 156 4.65 -15.38 13.93
C ILE A 156 5.61 -14.27 13.54
N LYS A 157 6.89 -14.52 13.75
CA LYS A 157 7.98 -13.61 13.43
C LYS A 157 8.70 -14.05 12.17
N ILE A 158 9.52 -13.17 11.59
CA ILE A 158 10.30 -13.49 10.39
C ILE A 158 11.24 -14.68 10.60
N SER A 159 11.75 -14.89 11.81
CA SER A 159 12.63 -16.02 12.16
C SER A 159 11.97 -17.40 12.02
N PHE A 160 10.62 -17.46 12.03
CA PHE A 160 9.87 -18.71 11.83
C PHE A 160 9.75 -19.12 10.36
N ILE A 161 10.10 -18.22 9.44
CA ILE A 161 9.94 -18.47 8.00
C ILE A 161 11.24 -18.99 7.44
N ASN A 162 11.15 -20.10 6.70
CA ASN A 162 12.29 -20.63 5.97
C ASN A 162 12.55 -19.74 4.76
N LEU A 163 13.59 -18.89 4.86
CA LEU A 163 14.05 -18.07 3.76
C LEU A 163 14.98 -18.88 2.86
N PRO A 164 14.90 -18.72 1.53
CA PRO A 164 15.84 -19.30 0.59
C PRO A 164 17.27 -18.82 0.86
N GLU A 165 18.26 -19.56 0.32
CA GLU A 165 19.67 -19.21 0.46
C GLU A 165 19.97 -17.81 -0.13
N ASN A 166 20.79 -17.04 0.57
CA ASN A 166 21.21 -15.68 0.20
C ASN A 166 20.09 -14.62 0.19
N VAL A 167 18.90 -14.94 0.71
CA VAL A 167 17.81 -13.97 0.91
C VAL A 167 17.87 -13.44 2.33
N THR A 168 17.92 -12.11 2.47
CA THR A 168 18.00 -11.45 3.77
C THR A 168 16.90 -10.42 3.90
N PRO A 169 16.23 -10.28 5.06
CA PRO A 169 15.27 -9.22 5.27
C PRO A 169 15.97 -7.86 5.23
N THR A 170 15.32 -6.85 4.69
CA THR A 170 15.84 -5.47 4.64
C THR A 170 15.97 -4.91 6.05
N ILE A 171 15.02 -5.23 6.92
CA ILE A 171 15.04 -4.85 8.33
C ILE A 171 15.93 -5.85 9.09
N GLN A 172 17.17 -5.48 9.30
CA GLN A 172 18.11 -6.23 10.12
C GLN A 172 18.10 -5.69 11.56
N GLY A 173 18.29 -6.58 12.54
CA GLY A 173 18.37 -6.22 13.96
C GLY A 173 17.04 -6.19 14.72
N ARG A 174 15.91 -6.41 14.05
CA ARG A 174 14.60 -6.63 14.70
C ARG A 174 13.94 -7.86 14.14
N ASP A 175 13.47 -8.72 15.03
CA ASP A 175 12.64 -9.84 14.68
C ASP A 175 11.17 -9.36 14.63
N PHE A 176 10.74 -8.85 13.47
CA PHE A 176 9.42 -8.25 13.32
C PHE A 176 8.34 -9.32 13.15
N VAL A 177 7.15 -8.97 13.66
CA VAL A 177 5.97 -9.82 13.59
C VAL A 177 5.31 -9.69 12.23
N ILE A 178 4.90 -10.82 11.67
CA ILE A 178 4.18 -10.93 10.39
C ILE A 178 2.69 -11.14 10.63
N ALA A 179 2.35 -12.05 11.54
CA ALA A 179 0.97 -12.30 11.93
C ALA A 179 0.89 -12.70 13.39
N THR A 180 -0.29 -12.51 13.99
CA THR A 180 -0.60 -12.92 15.36
C THR A 180 -1.96 -13.61 15.40
N VAL A 181 -2.11 -14.60 16.25
CA VAL A 181 -3.39 -15.23 16.54
C VAL A 181 -3.98 -14.55 17.77
N ALA A 182 -4.99 -13.69 17.58
CA ALA A 182 -5.64 -12.95 18.64
C ALA A 182 -6.86 -13.72 19.19
N ALA A 183 -7.15 -13.55 20.48
CA ALA A 183 -8.39 -14.01 21.05
C ALA A 183 -9.58 -13.24 20.44
N PRO A 184 -10.76 -13.87 20.27
CA PRO A 184 -11.95 -13.16 19.84
C PRO A 184 -12.32 -12.11 20.90
N THR A 185 -12.59 -10.89 20.46
CA THR A 185 -13.12 -9.85 21.34
C THR A 185 -14.59 -10.16 21.58
N VAL A 186 -14.93 -10.62 22.78
CA VAL A 186 -16.32 -10.69 23.22
C VAL A 186 -16.75 -9.26 23.51
N VAL A 187 -17.47 -8.66 22.58
CA VAL A 187 -18.20 -7.42 22.86
C VAL A 187 -19.28 -7.78 23.85
N LYS A 188 -19.05 -7.49 25.14
CA LYS A 188 -20.15 -7.44 26.11
C LYS A 188 -20.98 -6.23 25.69
N GLU A 189 -22.11 -6.47 25.04
CA GLU A 189 -23.17 -5.47 24.98
C GLU A 189 -23.43 -5.01 26.42
N PRO A 190 -23.44 -3.70 26.68
CA PRO A 190 -23.87 -3.24 27.98
C PRO A 190 -25.32 -3.68 28.17
N GLU A 191 -25.54 -4.59 29.12
CA GLU A 191 -26.88 -4.93 29.59
C GLU A 191 -27.60 -3.62 29.92
N LYS A 192 -28.66 -3.34 29.16
CA LYS A 192 -29.64 -2.31 29.49
C LYS A 192 -30.06 -2.56 30.97
N PRO A 193 -30.00 -1.57 31.84
CA PRO A 193 -30.55 -1.75 33.16
C PRO A 193 -32.04 -2.10 33.04
N ALA A 194 -32.42 -3.23 33.59
CA ALA A 194 -33.80 -3.62 33.72
C ALA A 194 -34.51 -2.53 34.52
N GLU A 195 -35.50 -1.89 33.92
CA GLU A 195 -36.49 -1.08 34.62
C GLU A 195 -37.17 -1.96 35.63
N ALA A 196 -36.88 -1.70 36.88
CA ALA A 196 -37.68 -2.22 38.01
C ALA A 196 -38.96 -1.36 38.07
N GLU A 197 -40.04 -1.96 37.66
CA GLU A 197 -41.40 -1.51 38.08
C GLU A 197 -41.48 -1.58 39.59
N GLY A 198 -41.80 -0.46 40.19
CA GLY A 198 -42.13 -0.34 41.60
C GLY A 198 -43.09 0.83 41.80
N GLU A 199 -44.33 0.48 41.97
CA GLU A 199 -45.49 1.26 42.28
C GLU A 199 -45.32 2.15 43.54
N GLY A 200 -45.98 3.33 43.52
CA GLY A 200 -46.61 3.83 44.73
C GLY A 200 -46.25 5.23 45.19
N GLY A 201 -47.25 6.15 45.10
CA GLY A 201 -47.46 7.16 46.12
C GLY A 201 -47.11 8.61 45.81
N GLU A 202 -48.03 9.26 45.23
CA GLU A 202 -48.85 10.44 45.64
C GLU A 202 -48.14 11.63 46.36
N ALA A 203 -48.40 12.78 45.77
CA ALA A 203 -48.71 14.08 46.36
C ALA A 203 -47.64 15.19 46.44
N ALA A 204 -48.11 16.27 45.86
CA ALA A 204 -48.04 17.70 46.30
C ALA A 204 -46.76 18.47 45.93
N GLU A 205 -46.91 19.31 44.97
CA GLU A 205 -47.32 20.73 44.98
C GLU A 205 -46.12 21.70 45.19
N ALA A 206 -46.14 22.65 44.31
CA ALA A 206 -45.83 24.08 44.39
C ALA A 206 -44.48 24.56 43.88
N ALA A 207 -44.54 25.11 42.72
CA ALA A 207 -44.44 26.55 42.43
C ALA A 207 -43.04 27.16 42.24
N ALA A 208 -43.05 27.82 41.12
CA ALA A 208 -42.52 29.15 40.78
C ALA A 208 -41.08 29.17 40.31
N ASP A 209 -40.87 29.51 39.11
CA ASP A 209 -40.90 30.82 38.40
C ASP A 209 -39.52 31.36 38.12
N GLY A 210 -39.35 31.91 36.94
CA GLY A 210 -38.28 32.81 36.55
C GLY A 210 -37.40 32.28 35.44
N ASP A 211 -37.85 32.34 34.22
CA ASP A 211 -37.77 33.45 33.27
C ASP A 211 -36.37 33.94 32.98
N ALA A 212 -36.04 33.86 31.72
CA ALA A 212 -35.42 34.84 30.85
C ALA A 212 -34.42 34.25 29.85
N LYS A 213 -34.91 34.19 28.67
CA LYS A 213 -34.21 34.35 27.36
C LYS A 213 -34.01 35.89 27.18
N PRO A 214 -33.38 36.36 26.10
CA PRO A 214 -32.25 36.02 25.23
C PRO A 214 -31.33 37.23 25.01
N GLU A 215 -30.62 37.20 23.91
CA GLU A 215 -30.05 38.24 23.00
C GLU A 215 -28.57 38.08 22.81
N GLU A 216 -28.10 37.76 21.63
CA GLU A 216 -28.01 38.56 20.37
C GLU A 216 -27.00 39.73 20.45
N GLY A 217 -26.17 39.82 19.47
CA GLY A 217 -25.28 40.94 19.13
C GLY A 217 -23.92 40.46 18.68
N ALA A 218 -23.64 40.20 17.46
CA ALA A 218 -23.52 41.08 16.27
C ALA A 218 -22.37 42.11 16.37
N GLU A 219 -21.56 41.99 15.37
CA GLU A 219 -20.91 43.04 14.57
C GLU A 219 -19.70 43.81 15.11
N LYS A 220 -18.69 43.84 14.33
CA LYS A 220 -18.09 44.83 13.45
C LYS A 220 -16.59 44.84 13.63
N ALA A 221 -15.82 44.57 12.61
CA ALA A 221 -15.41 45.38 11.45
C ALA A 221 -14.33 46.42 11.72
N ALA A 222 -13.45 46.46 10.76
CA ALA A 222 -12.59 47.56 10.30
C ALA A 222 -11.20 47.61 10.95
N ASP A 223 -10.20 47.61 10.21
CA ASP A 223 -9.68 48.49 9.12
C ASP A 223 -8.31 49.05 9.49
N GLY A 224 -7.49 49.27 8.50
CA GLY A 224 -6.33 50.11 8.54
C GLY A 224 -5.00 49.36 8.42
N ASP A 225 -4.39 49.41 7.40
CA ASP A 225 -3.86 50.35 6.37
C ASP A 225 -2.33 50.30 6.36
N LYS A 226 -1.80 50.17 5.14
CA LYS A 226 -0.60 50.75 4.54
C LYS A 226 0.78 50.73 5.18
N GLY A 227 1.69 50.39 4.28
CA GLY A 227 3.09 50.83 4.26
C GLY A 227 3.96 49.82 3.55
N LYS A 228 4.13 49.78 2.29
CA LYS A 228 4.90 50.50 1.26
C LYS A 228 6.31 50.86 1.71
N GLU A 229 7.28 50.29 1.01
CA GLU A 229 8.52 50.83 0.45
C GLU A 229 9.50 49.69 0.23
N GLU A 230 9.79 49.34 -1.01
CA GLU A 230 10.79 49.90 -1.95
C GLU A 230 12.23 49.75 -1.46
N GLY A 231 12.99 49.04 -2.26
CA GLY A 231 14.45 49.19 -2.23
C GLY A 231 15.22 48.02 -2.85
N LYS A 232 15.27 47.98 -4.18
CA LYS A 232 16.48 48.08 -4.99
C LYS A 232 17.56 47.00 -4.87
N ALA A 233 17.69 46.23 -5.93
CA ALA A 233 18.98 45.69 -6.41
C ALA A 233 19.97 46.86 -6.70
N PRO A 234 21.27 46.65 -6.93
CA PRO A 234 21.83 45.69 -7.89
C PRO A 234 23.28 45.20 -7.60
N ALA A 235 23.62 44.18 -8.39
CA ALA A 235 24.87 44.00 -9.16
C ALA A 235 26.25 43.92 -8.49
N GLU A 236 26.93 42.92 -8.86
CA GLU A 236 28.15 42.81 -9.70
C GLU A 236 29.46 42.46 -8.99
N LYS A 237 30.13 41.49 -9.63
CA LYS A 237 31.58 41.23 -9.76
C LYS A 237 32.32 40.55 -8.60
N LYS A 238 32.75 39.34 -8.77
CA LYS A 238 33.95 38.91 -9.52
C LYS A 238 33.94 37.40 -9.67
#